data_a08d91f53a1b33870a29d83a7bcb20e0
#
_entry.id   a08d91f53a1b33870a29d83a7bcb20e0
#
_cell.length_a   1.000
_cell.length_b   1.000
_cell.length_c   1.000
_cell.angle_alpha   90.00
_cell.angle_beta   90.00
_cell.angle_gamma   90.00
#
_symmetry.space_group_name_H-M   'P 1'
#
loop_
_entity.id
_entity.type
_entity.pdbx_description
1 polymer ?
#
loop_
_entity_poly.entity_id
_entity_poly.type
_entity_poly.pdbx_seq_one_letter_code
_entity_poly.pdbx_strand_id
1 'polypeptide(L)'
;MGKTILVVDDDAMNLRMADVMLKKKGYDVIKAASGQAALTLLQEETVDMILLDVEMPGMSGIETLDVIRTRSELAELPIAFLSASEDMEQAVANGEYAVQGFIRKPFLPQKLYESVDAFFVS
;
A
#
# COMPACT_ATOMS: atom_id res chain seq x y z
N MET A 1 11.64 16.93 3.93
CA MET A 1 11.18 15.86 4.75
C MET A 1 10.20 15.05 4.01
N GLY A 2 10.57 13.85 3.73
CA GLY A 2 9.75 12.95 2.96
C GLY A 2 8.65 12.35 3.80
N LYS A 3 7.54 12.02 3.14
CA LYS A 3 6.53 11.17 3.73
C LYS A 3 7.03 9.75 3.73
N THR A 4 6.58 8.95 4.69
CA THR A 4 6.96 7.55 4.83
C THR A 4 5.87 6.65 4.28
N ILE A 5 6.23 5.75 3.37
CA ILE A 5 5.29 4.84 2.74
C ILE A 5 5.68 3.40 3.10
N LEU A 6 4.72 2.64 3.61
CA LEU A 6 4.89 1.21 3.86
C LEU A 6 4.41 0.47 2.62
N VAL A 7 5.30 -0.33 2.04
CA VAL A 7 4.96 -1.16 0.88
C VAL A 7 4.88 -2.62 1.35
N VAL A 8 3.74 -3.25 1.10
CA VAL A 8 3.47 -4.62 1.53
C VAL A 8 3.23 -5.47 0.29
N ASP A 9 4.11 -6.42 0.03
CA ASP A 9 4.02 -7.30 -1.13
C ASP A 9 4.89 -8.53 -0.84
N ASP A 10 4.40 -9.72 -1.17
CA ASP A 10 5.16 -10.93 -0.93
C ASP A 10 6.22 -11.18 -2.00
N ASP A 11 6.19 -10.43 -3.10
CA ASP A 11 7.18 -10.55 -4.18
C ASP A 11 8.34 -9.58 -3.92
N ALA A 12 9.51 -10.15 -3.67
CA ALA A 12 10.70 -9.35 -3.36
C ALA A 12 11.06 -8.37 -4.48
N MET A 13 10.81 -8.74 -5.74
CA MET A 13 11.10 -7.86 -6.87
C MET A 13 10.18 -6.63 -6.85
N ASN A 14 8.90 -6.84 -6.57
CA ASN A 14 7.95 -5.72 -6.49
C ASN A 14 8.32 -4.77 -5.35
N LEU A 15 8.72 -5.32 -4.20
CA LEU A 15 9.17 -4.50 -3.07
C LEU A 15 10.38 -3.65 -3.47
N ARG A 16 11.34 -4.27 -4.15
CA ARG A 16 12.54 -3.57 -4.56
C ARG A 16 12.23 -2.47 -5.57
N MET A 17 11.37 -2.76 -6.53
CA MET A 17 11.00 -1.79 -7.55
C MET A 17 10.29 -0.59 -6.93
N ALA A 18 9.33 -0.85 -6.05
CA ALA A 18 8.62 0.24 -5.38
C ALA A 18 9.57 1.07 -4.52
N ASP A 19 10.48 0.42 -3.80
CA ASP A 19 11.47 1.09 -2.97
C ASP A 19 12.32 2.06 -3.80
N VAL A 20 12.88 1.57 -4.91
CA VAL A 20 13.73 2.39 -5.78
C VAL A 20 12.93 3.57 -6.36
N MET A 21 11.73 3.29 -6.88
CA MET A 21 10.90 4.31 -7.50
C MET A 21 10.51 5.40 -6.51
N LEU A 22 10.03 5.00 -5.33
CA LEU A 22 9.53 5.96 -4.35
C LEU A 22 10.66 6.77 -3.73
N LYS A 23 11.80 6.15 -3.45
CA LYS A 23 12.95 6.89 -2.92
C LYS A 23 13.45 7.92 -3.91
N LYS A 24 13.38 7.61 -5.19
CA LYS A 24 13.79 8.54 -6.24
C LYS A 24 12.94 9.82 -6.21
N LYS A 25 11.69 9.71 -5.75
CA LYS A 25 10.79 10.84 -5.63
C LYS A 25 10.87 11.55 -4.28
N GLY A 26 11.74 11.09 -3.40
CA GLY A 26 11.95 11.73 -2.11
C GLY A 26 11.14 11.13 -0.97
N TYR A 27 10.46 10.02 -1.19
CA TYR A 27 9.73 9.33 -0.13
C TYR A 27 10.65 8.42 0.67
N ASP A 28 10.37 8.27 1.96
CA ASP A 28 10.99 7.23 2.77
C ASP A 28 10.14 5.97 2.61
N VAL A 29 10.79 4.81 2.58
CA VAL A 29 10.10 3.55 2.30
C VAL A 29 10.42 2.52 3.37
N ILE A 30 9.37 1.89 3.89
CA ILE A 30 9.47 0.73 4.77
C ILE A 30 8.83 -0.43 4.01
N LYS A 31 9.44 -1.61 4.07
CA LYS A 31 8.98 -2.78 3.31
C LYS A 31 8.54 -3.88 4.24
N ALA A 32 7.45 -4.56 3.87
CA ALA A 32 6.97 -5.74 4.56
C ALA A 32 6.62 -6.80 3.52
N ALA A 33 7.05 -8.03 3.76
CA ALA A 33 6.86 -9.12 2.80
C ALA A 33 5.58 -9.93 3.06
N SER A 34 4.79 -9.52 4.03
CA SER A 34 3.52 -10.20 4.37
C SER A 34 2.63 -9.26 5.15
N GLY A 35 1.34 -9.60 5.22
CA GLY A 35 0.39 -8.83 6.04
C GLY A 35 0.77 -8.84 7.50
N GLN A 36 1.23 -10.00 8.00
CA GLN A 36 1.63 -10.14 9.38
C GLN A 36 2.81 -9.23 9.71
N ALA A 37 3.82 -9.21 8.83
CA ALA A 37 4.98 -8.33 9.01
C ALA A 37 4.55 -6.86 9.00
N ALA A 38 3.61 -6.50 8.13
CA ALA A 38 3.10 -5.14 8.05
C ALA A 38 2.43 -4.73 9.37
N LEU A 39 1.60 -5.62 9.92
CA LEU A 39 0.90 -5.32 11.17
C LEU A 39 1.89 -5.13 12.33
N THR A 40 2.95 -5.92 12.36
CA THR A 40 4.00 -5.78 13.38
C THR A 40 4.72 -4.44 13.22
N LEU A 41 5.07 -4.07 12.00
CA LEU A 41 5.73 -2.79 11.74
C LEU A 41 4.87 -1.61 12.15
N LEU A 42 3.57 -1.69 11.92
CA LEU A 42 2.66 -0.59 12.26
C LEU A 42 2.51 -0.37 13.77
N GLN A 43 2.92 -1.34 14.59
CA GLN A 43 2.96 -1.15 16.03
C GLN A 43 4.16 -0.31 16.46
N GLU A 44 5.21 -0.31 15.65
CA GLU A 44 6.50 0.30 15.99
C GLU A 44 6.81 1.55 15.18
N GLU A 45 6.29 1.63 13.97
CA GLU A 45 6.62 2.70 13.02
C GLU A 45 5.39 3.49 12.67
N THR A 46 5.57 4.80 12.50
CA THR A 46 4.51 5.66 11.99
C THR A 46 4.71 5.82 10.49
N VAL A 47 3.67 5.56 9.71
CA VAL A 47 3.73 5.72 8.26
C VAL A 47 2.64 6.67 7.80
N ASP A 48 2.83 7.25 6.63
CA ASP A 48 1.88 8.24 6.08
C ASP A 48 0.95 7.62 5.06
N MET A 49 1.30 6.48 4.50
CA MET A 49 0.51 5.78 3.49
C MET A 49 0.96 4.33 3.40
N ILE A 50 0.04 3.44 3.03
CA ILE A 50 0.35 2.03 2.78
C ILE A 50 0.02 1.68 1.34
N LEU A 51 0.93 0.99 0.65
CA LEU A 51 0.66 0.32 -0.61
C LEU A 51 0.57 -1.17 -0.28
N LEU A 52 -0.59 -1.76 -0.49
CA LEU A 52 -0.92 -3.08 0.06
C LEU A 52 -1.33 -4.05 -1.04
N ASP A 53 -0.51 -5.06 -1.27
CA ASP A 53 -0.80 -6.12 -2.23
C ASP A 53 -2.02 -6.92 -1.76
N VAL A 54 -2.95 -7.16 -2.65
CA VAL A 54 -4.18 -7.89 -2.33
C VAL A 54 -3.93 -9.40 -2.29
N GLU A 55 -3.23 -9.93 -3.30
CA GLU A 55 -3.03 -11.37 -3.42
C GLU A 55 -1.71 -11.78 -2.77
N MET A 56 -1.77 -12.18 -1.50
CA MET A 56 -0.62 -12.70 -0.77
C MET A 56 -0.97 -14.03 -0.14
N PRO A 57 -0.03 -14.98 -0.07
CA PRO A 57 -0.29 -16.25 0.62
C PRO A 57 -0.44 -16.02 2.12
N GLY A 58 -1.23 -16.87 2.75
CA GLY A 58 -1.54 -16.71 4.17
C GLY A 58 -2.54 -15.60 4.37
N MET A 59 -2.09 -14.51 4.98
CA MET A 59 -2.97 -13.35 5.21
C MET A 59 -3.00 -12.50 3.94
N SER A 60 -4.18 -12.36 3.34
CA SER A 60 -4.35 -11.55 2.14
C SER A 60 -4.32 -10.05 2.47
N GLY A 61 -4.25 -9.22 1.42
CA GLY A 61 -4.33 -7.78 1.61
C GLY A 61 -5.67 -7.35 2.19
N ILE A 62 -6.75 -8.04 1.80
CA ILE A 62 -8.08 -7.73 2.33
C ILE A 62 -8.14 -8.01 3.83
N GLU A 63 -7.63 -9.19 4.25
CA GLU A 63 -7.58 -9.53 5.66
C GLU A 63 -6.70 -8.57 6.45
N THR A 64 -5.58 -8.16 5.85
CA THR A 64 -4.68 -7.20 6.48
C THR A 64 -5.38 -5.84 6.64
N LEU A 65 -6.09 -5.40 5.62
CA LEU A 65 -6.86 -4.16 5.66
C LEU A 65 -7.87 -4.17 6.80
N ASP A 66 -8.59 -5.29 6.95
CA ASP A 66 -9.62 -5.41 7.99
C ASP A 66 -9.01 -5.19 9.38
N VAL A 67 -7.84 -5.80 9.64
CA VAL A 67 -7.17 -5.63 10.92
C VAL A 67 -6.69 -4.18 11.10
N ILE A 68 -6.12 -3.59 10.06
CA ILE A 68 -5.66 -2.20 10.13
C ILE A 68 -6.81 -1.28 10.51
N ARG A 69 -7.95 -1.44 9.86
CA ARG A 69 -9.10 -0.54 10.07
C ARG A 69 -9.76 -0.70 11.43
N THR A 70 -9.47 -1.79 12.17
CA THR A 70 -9.97 -1.93 13.53
C THR A 70 -9.14 -1.13 14.54
N ARG A 71 -7.94 -0.70 14.17
CA ARG A 71 -7.08 0.11 15.05
C ARG A 71 -7.45 1.58 14.86
N SER A 72 -7.85 2.23 15.96
CA SER A 72 -8.38 3.59 15.88
C SER A 72 -7.38 4.58 15.30
N GLU A 73 -6.11 4.46 15.62
CA GLU A 73 -5.07 5.37 15.15
C GLU A 73 -4.77 5.18 13.65
N LEU A 74 -5.25 4.08 13.06
CA LEU A 74 -5.02 3.76 11.65
C LEU A 74 -6.29 3.81 10.81
N ALA A 75 -7.41 4.19 11.40
CA ALA A 75 -8.71 4.13 10.73
C ALA A 75 -8.78 5.03 9.49
N GLU A 76 -8.03 6.13 9.49
CA GLU A 76 -8.04 7.10 8.39
C GLU A 76 -6.76 7.07 7.56
N LEU A 77 -5.85 6.15 7.84
CA LEU A 77 -4.57 6.08 7.12
C LEU A 77 -4.81 5.81 5.62
N PRO A 78 -4.23 6.60 4.72
CA PRO A 78 -4.39 6.35 3.29
C PRO A 78 -3.79 5.00 2.90
N ILE A 79 -4.58 4.19 2.21
CA ILE A 79 -4.14 2.87 1.72
C ILE A 79 -4.55 2.75 0.25
N ALA A 80 -3.62 2.29 -0.58
CA ALA A 80 -3.92 1.93 -1.96
C ALA A 80 -3.63 0.44 -2.13
N PHE A 81 -4.54 -0.28 -2.76
CA PHE A 81 -4.32 -1.67 -3.10
C PHE A 81 -3.42 -1.80 -4.32
N LEU A 82 -2.60 -2.85 -4.34
CA LEU A 82 -1.81 -3.25 -5.50
C LEU A 82 -2.37 -4.58 -5.97
N SER A 83 -2.74 -4.68 -7.24
CA SER A 83 -3.28 -5.94 -7.77
C SER A 83 -3.28 -5.92 -9.30
N ALA A 84 -3.17 -7.11 -9.90
CA ALA A 84 -3.31 -7.27 -11.34
C ALA A 84 -4.76 -7.54 -11.75
N SER A 85 -5.66 -7.65 -10.79
CA SER A 85 -7.05 -8.06 -11.01
C SER A 85 -7.94 -6.88 -11.41
N GLU A 86 -8.60 -6.99 -12.55
CA GLU A 86 -9.59 -6.00 -12.97
C GLU A 86 -10.79 -6.01 -12.04
N ASP A 87 -11.15 -7.18 -11.52
CA ASP A 87 -12.27 -7.29 -10.59
C ASP A 87 -12.00 -6.52 -9.30
N MET A 88 -10.76 -6.58 -8.81
CA MET A 88 -10.39 -5.82 -7.63
C MET A 88 -10.41 -4.32 -7.91
N GLU A 89 -9.95 -3.91 -9.08
CA GLU A 89 -9.98 -2.50 -9.47
C GLU A 89 -11.43 -1.99 -9.47
N GLN A 90 -12.33 -2.78 -10.05
CA GLN A 90 -13.75 -2.42 -10.11
C GLN A 90 -14.36 -2.36 -8.72
N ALA A 91 -14.00 -3.31 -7.86
CA ALA A 91 -14.52 -3.34 -6.49
C ALA A 91 -14.09 -2.10 -5.70
N VAL A 92 -12.84 -1.66 -5.88
CA VAL A 92 -12.36 -0.44 -5.24
C VAL A 92 -13.10 0.77 -5.80
N ALA A 93 -13.29 0.84 -7.12
CA ALA A 93 -14.01 1.95 -7.76
C ALA A 93 -15.45 2.01 -7.27
N ASN A 94 -16.05 0.86 -6.95
CA ASN A 94 -17.42 0.78 -6.43
C ASN A 94 -17.53 1.08 -4.94
N GLY A 95 -16.39 1.33 -4.27
CA GLY A 95 -16.40 1.66 -2.86
C GLY A 95 -16.58 0.47 -1.93
N GLU A 96 -16.24 -0.74 -2.39
CA GLU A 96 -16.44 -1.96 -1.60
C GLU A 96 -15.40 -2.15 -0.50
N TYR A 97 -14.29 -1.43 -0.56
CA TYR A 97 -13.21 -1.54 0.43
C TYR A 97 -12.83 -0.16 0.96
N ALA A 98 -12.39 -0.14 2.21
CA ALA A 98 -11.99 1.12 2.87
C ALA A 98 -10.56 1.49 2.48
N VAL A 99 -10.33 1.68 1.19
CA VAL A 99 -9.05 2.13 0.64
C VAL A 99 -9.28 3.35 -0.23
N GLN A 100 -8.25 4.16 -0.38
CA GLN A 100 -8.33 5.43 -1.07
C GLN A 100 -7.79 5.36 -2.50
N GLY A 101 -7.21 4.22 -2.89
CA GLY A 101 -6.66 4.11 -4.23
C GLY A 101 -6.40 2.69 -4.66
N PHE A 102 -6.04 2.56 -5.93
CA PHE A 102 -5.75 1.27 -6.54
C PHE A 102 -4.66 1.45 -7.59
N ILE A 103 -3.65 0.58 -7.58
CA ILE A 103 -2.56 0.62 -8.54
C ILE A 103 -2.46 -0.74 -9.20
N ARG A 104 -2.59 -0.76 -10.54
CA ARG A 104 -2.51 -2.01 -11.31
C ARG A 104 -1.07 -2.52 -11.36
N LYS A 105 -0.93 -3.83 -11.24
CA LYS A 105 0.34 -4.51 -11.47
C LYS A 105 0.39 -5.04 -12.88
N PRO A 106 1.53 -5.05 -13.52
CA PRO A 106 2.79 -4.45 -13.06
C PRO A 106 2.69 -2.92 -13.10
N PHE A 107 3.16 -2.28 -12.04
CA PHE A 107 3.04 -0.82 -11.99
C PHE A 107 4.21 -0.17 -12.72
N LEU A 108 3.86 0.87 -13.48
CA LEU A 108 4.84 1.71 -14.16
C LEU A 108 5.19 2.86 -13.22
N PRO A 109 6.42 3.39 -13.29
CA PRO A 109 6.82 4.49 -12.41
C PRO A 109 5.85 5.65 -12.43
N GLN A 110 5.40 6.07 -13.61
CA GLN A 110 4.51 7.21 -13.74
C GLN A 110 3.19 6.99 -13.00
N LYS A 111 2.60 5.80 -13.15
CA LYS A 111 1.34 5.48 -12.47
C LYS A 111 1.51 5.43 -10.95
N LEU A 112 2.62 4.87 -10.50
CA LEU A 112 2.91 4.82 -9.08
C LEU A 112 3.05 6.23 -8.51
N TYR A 113 3.80 7.10 -9.19
CA TYR A 113 4.02 8.47 -8.75
C TYR A 113 2.71 9.25 -8.70
N GLU A 114 1.88 9.15 -9.75
CA GLU A 114 0.61 9.85 -9.79
C GLU A 114 -0.30 9.44 -8.64
N SER A 115 -0.36 8.13 -8.38
CA SER A 115 -1.24 7.60 -7.34
C SER A 115 -0.78 8.03 -5.95
N VAL A 116 0.52 7.99 -5.70
CA VAL A 116 1.05 8.34 -4.39
C VAL A 116 1.03 9.85 -4.17
N ASP A 117 1.49 10.61 -5.16
CA ASP A 117 1.57 12.06 -5.03
C ASP A 117 0.19 12.67 -4.78
N ALA A 118 -0.87 12.06 -5.34
CA ALA A 118 -2.23 12.58 -5.17
C ALA A 118 -2.67 12.66 -3.70
N PHE A 119 -2.11 11.81 -2.83
CA PHE A 119 -2.45 11.82 -1.41
C PHE A 119 -1.72 12.89 -0.63
N PHE A 120 -0.65 13.43 -1.18
CA PHE A 120 0.21 14.37 -0.46
C PHE A 120 0.21 15.77 -1.07
N VAL A 121 -0.57 15.98 -2.11
CA VAL A 121 -0.74 17.30 -2.72
C VAL A 121 -1.88 18.02 -2.01
N SER A 122 -1.61 19.22 -1.58
CA SER A 122 -2.62 20.03 -0.88
C SER A 122 -3.45 20.82 -1.87
#